data_3d2c7448fc3556e92b04451417a9d50e
#
_entry.id   3d2c7448fc3556e92b04451417a9d50e
#
_cell.length_a   1.000
_cell.length_b   1.000
_cell.length_c   1.000
_cell.angle_alpha   90.00
_cell.angle_beta   90.00
_cell.angle_gamma   90.00
#
_symmetry.space_group_name_H-M   'P 1'
#
loop_
_entity.id
_entity.type
_entity.pdbx_description
1 polymer ?
#
loop_
_entity_poly.entity_id
_entity_poly.type
_entity_poly.pdbx_seq_one_letter_code
_entity_poly.pdbx_strand_id
1 'polypeptide(L)'
;MSKEILLVVDAVSNEKGVEKEIVFEAIELALASATRRKHGEDIDVRVAIDRESGDYDTWRRWLVFEDESTELEVPDRELRMIDAVDVDENDQPGEFVEVPMESIEFGGIAAQTAKQVIVQKIREAEREQVVEEYKDREGEMLSGLVKRVDRNGVYIDLGGNAEGFVPRDQMVPREPVRPQDRIKALLTEVRSEPRGPQLFMTRTSPQFLVELFKIEVPEVGQGLIDILGAARDPGLRAKIAVRSNDARIDAVGACVGMRGSRVQAVSNELAGERVDIILWDDNSAQFVVNAMSPAEVVSIVVDEDKHSMDIAVDEDKLSQAIGRGGQNIRLASELSGWELNVMTAADAEEKSEAEMRELIGLFSKQLDVDEEVALILVQEGFSTIEEVAYVP
;
A
#
# COMPACT_ATOMS: atom_id res chain seq x y z
N MET A 1 49.09 -4.38 -14.22
CA MET A 1 47.74 -3.93 -14.59
C MET A 1 46.68 -4.93 -14.16
N SER A 2 46.73 -6.18 -14.57
CA SER A 2 45.73 -7.22 -14.18
C SER A 2 45.56 -7.40 -12.67
N LYS A 3 46.64 -7.38 -11.90
CA LYS A 3 46.57 -7.49 -10.43
C LYS A 3 45.95 -6.27 -9.74
N GLU A 4 45.94 -5.11 -10.37
CA GLU A 4 45.27 -3.90 -9.82
C GLU A 4 43.76 -4.04 -9.81
N ILE A 5 43.19 -4.65 -10.86
CA ILE A 5 41.72 -4.91 -10.91
C ILE A 5 41.30 -5.84 -9.77
N LEU A 6 42.02 -6.95 -9.56
CA LEU A 6 41.72 -7.90 -8.49
C LEU A 6 41.82 -7.24 -7.11
N LEU A 7 42.84 -6.40 -6.89
CA LEU A 7 42.98 -5.64 -5.64
C LEU A 7 41.81 -4.66 -5.39
N VAL A 8 41.36 -3.98 -6.45
CA VAL A 8 40.21 -3.07 -6.39
C VAL A 8 38.93 -3.86 -6.09
N VAL A 9 38.73 -5.01 -6.75
CA VAL A 9 37.57 -5.88 -6.51
C VAL A 9 37.54 -6.36 -5.06
N ASP A 10 38.68 -6.87 -4.55
CA ASP A 10 38.76 -7.34 -3.16
C ASP A 10 38.53 -6.22 -2.16
N ALA A 11 39.14 -5.06 -2.37
CA ALA A 11 38.97 -3.92 -1.49
C ALA A 11 37.51 -3.42 -1.43
N VAL A 12 36.86 -3.27 -2.58
CA VAL A 12 35.48 -2.78 -2.68
C VAL A 12 34.48 -3.82 -2.14
N SER A 13 34.65 -5.11 -2.49
CA SER A 13 33.83 -6.21 -1.98
C SER A 13 33.86 -6.25 -0.44
N ASN A 14 35.04 -6.16 0.16
CA ASN A 14 35.21 -6.16 1.62
C ASN A 14 34.67 -4.89 2.28
N GLU A 15 34.89 -3.72 1.68
CA GLU A 15 34.44 -2.42 2.24
C GLU A 15 32.93 -2.29 2.20
N LYS A 16 32.28 -2.78 1.14
CA LYS A 16 30.86 -2.59 0.89
C LYS A 16 30.00 -3.82 1.20
N GLY A 17 30.62 -4.97 1.49
CA GLY A 17 29.91 -6.22 1.77
C GLY A 17 29.11 -6.78 0.58
N VAL A 18 29.55 -6.50 -0.65
CA VAL A 18 28.92 -6.99 -1.89
C VAL A 18 29.73 -8.12 -2.51
N GLU A 19 29.06 -8.98 -3.29
CA GLU A 19 29.73 -10.06 -4.01
C GLU A 19 30.75 -9.54 -5.01
N LYS A 20 31.88 -10.24 -5.14
CA LYS A 20 32.96 -9.84 -6.06
C LYS A 20 32.48 -9.75 -7.51
N GLU A 21 31.52 -10.60 -7.91
CA GLU A 21 30.95 -10.61 -9.25
C GLU A 21 30.31 -9.27 -9.62
N ILE A 22 29.55 -8.67 -8.71
CA ILE A 22 28.93 -7.34 -8.91
C ILE A 22 30.00 -6.27 -9.17
N VAL A 23 31.13 -6.38 -8.47
CA VAL A 23 32.24 -5.43 -8.65
C VAL A 23 32.94 -5.65 -9.99
N PHE A 24 33.14 -6.90 -10.42
CA PHE A 24 33.66 -7.22 -11.74
C PHE A 24 32.77 -6.67 -12.85
N GLU A 25 31.48 -6.96 -12.83
CA GLU A 25 30.50 -6.43 -13.81
C GLU A 25 30.53 -4.89 -13.87
N ALA A 26 30.64 -4.23 -12.71
CA ALA A 26 30.72 -2.78 -12.66
C ALA A 26 31.99 -2.25 -13.33
N ILE A 27 33.13 -2.93 -13.17
CA ILE A 27 34.40 -2.55 -13.82
C ILE A 27 34.32 -2.81 -15.34
N GLU A 28 33.72 -3.92 -15.76
CA GLU A 28 33.48 -4.24 -17.18
C GLU A 28 32.66 -3.17 -17.87
N LEU A 29 31.54 -2.76 -17.26
CA LEU A 29 30.69 -1.68 -17.75
C LEU A 29 31.42 -0.33 -17.79
N ALA A 30 32.27 -0.05 -16.80
CA ALA A 30 33.05 1.18 -16.76
C ALA A 30 34.07 1.23 -17.87
N LEU A 31 34.80 0.12 -18.11
CA LEU A 31 35.77 -0.01 -19.22
C LEU A 31 35.06 0.10 -20.56
N ALA A 32 33.92 -0.55 -20.75
CA ALA A 32 33.07 -0.43 -21.94
C ALA A 32 32.63 1.03 -22.18
N SER A 33 32.18 1.73 -21.14
CA SER A 33 31.81 3.13 -21.23
C SER A 33 32.99 4.05 -21.58
N ALA A 34 34.16 3.79 -21.00
CA ALA A 34 35.38 4.55 -21.31
C ALA A 34 35.86 4.28 -22.75
N THR A 35 35.76 3.03 -23.23
CA THR A 35 36.09 2.66 -24.61
C THR A 35 35.15 3.36 -25.60
N ARG A 36 33.86 3.41 -25.35
CA ARG A 36 32.88 4.16 -26.15
C ARG A 36 33.28 5.63 -26.28
N ARG A 37 33.61 6.29 -25.17
CA ARG A 37 34.03 7.70 -25.20
C ARG A 37 35.29 7.95 -26.03
N LYS A 38 36.20 6.98 -26.11
CA LYS A 38 37.43 7.07 -26.90
C LYS A 38 37.19 6.84 -28.40
N HIS A 39 36.30 5.94 -28.78
CA HIS A 39 36.09 5.46 -30.14
C HIS A 39 34.81 5.95 -30.84
N GLY A 40 33.88 6.60 -30.09
CA GLY A 40 32.61 7.10 -30.55
C GLY A 40 31.46 6.66 -29.62
N GLU A 41 30.61 7.56 -29.25
CA GLU A 41 29.53 7.27 -28.26
C GLU A 41 28.44 6.33 -28.80
N ASP A 42 28.35 6.18 -30.12
CA ASP A 42 27.30 5.38 -30.77
C ASP A 42 27.65 3.92 -30.95
N ILE A 43 28.89 3.49 -30.66
CA ILE A 43 29.28 2.08 -30.74
C ILE A 43 28.80 1.29 -29.51
N ASP A 44 28.50 0.00 -29.67
CA ASP A 44 28.33 -0.92 -28.54
C ASP A 44 29.58 -1.72 -28.27
N VAL A 45 29.95 -1.84 -26.98
CA VAL A 45 31.24 -2.45 -26.56
C VAL A 45 30.95 -3.35 -25.37
N ARG A 46 31.50 -4.57 -25.43
CA ARG A 46 31.56 -5.53 -24.32
C ARG A 46 32.99 -5.66 -23.85
N VAL A 47 33.17 -5.69 -22.55
CA VAL A 47 34.47 -6.03 -21.91
C VAL A 47 34.22 -7.24 -21.01
N ALA A 48 35.12 -8.18 -21.01
CA ALA A 48 35.10 -9.30 -20.07
C ALA A 48 36.44 -9.40 -19.36
N ILE A 49 36.40 -9.48 -18.04
CA ILE A 49 37.56 -9.61 -17.15
C ILE A 49 37.69 -11.07 -16.71
N ASP A 50 38.85 -11.64 -16.86
CA ASP A 50 39.15 -12.94 -16.29
C ASP A 50 39.21 -12.83 -14.75
N ARG A 51 38.40 -13.62 -14.06
CA ARG A 51 38.21 -13.56 -12.60
C ARG A 51 39.45 -14.02 -11.81
N GLU A 52 40.34 -14.80 -12.42
CA GLU A 52 41.54 -15.34 -11.77
C GLU A 52 42.80 -14.48 -12.04
N SER A 53 42.97 -14.06 -13.27
CA SER A 53 44.14 -13.28 -13.67
C SER A 53 43.96 -11.78 -13.55
N GLY A 54 42.71 -11.31 -13.70
CA GLY A 54 42.34 -9.88 -13.79
C GLY A 54 42.70 -9.28 -15.18
N ASP A 55 43.06 -10.10 -16.16
CA ASP A 55 43.19 -9.67 -17.54
C ASP A 55 41.82 -9.46 -18.18
N TYR A 56 41.72 -8.63 -19.18
CA TYR A 56 40.46 -8.35 -19.82
C TYR A 56 40.62 -8.14 -21.33
N ASP A 57 39.58 -8.58 -22.02
CA ASP A 57 39.44 -8.43 -23.47
C ASP A 57 38.26 -7.50 -23.76
N THR A 58 38.33 -6.82 -24.90
CA THR A 58 37.33 -5.87 -25.35
C THR A 58 36.83 -6.22 -26.73
N TRP A 59 35.55 -6.22 -26.92
CA TRP A 59 34.90 -6.48 -28.21
C TRP A 59 33.96 -5.34 -28.57
N ARG A 60 34.00 -4.92 -29.84
CA ARG A 60 32.91 -4.17 -30.44
C ARG A 60 31.82 -5.15 -30.83
N ARG A 61 30.57 -4.82 -30.58
CA ARG A 61 29.44 -5.67 -30.92
C ARG A 61 28.34 -4.92 -31.63
N TRP A 62 27.57 -5.67 -32.43
CA TRP A 62 26.41 -5.20 -33.16
C TRP A 62 25.26 -6.18 -32.96
N LEU A 63 24.05 -5.69 -32.77
CA LEU A 63 22.86 -6.52 -32.75
C LEU A 63 22.46 -6.85 -34.19
N VAL A 64 22.25 -8.13 -34.48
CA VAL A 64 21.90 -8.62 -35.83
C VAL A 64 20.39 -8.54 -36.04
N PHE A 65 19.96 -7.89 -37.12
CA PHE A 65 18.59 -7.82 -37.57
C PHE A 65 18.33 -8.62 -38.84
N GLU A 66 17.08 -9.03 -39.06
CA GLU A 66 16.70 -9.68 -40.33
C GLU A 66 16.88 -8.71 -41.50
N ASP A 67 17.21 -9.25 -42.68
CA ASP A 67 17.52 -8.45 -43.90
C ASP A 67 16.31 -7.62 -44.38
N GLU A 68 15.07 -8.09 -44.11
CA GLU A 68 13.83 -7.41 -44.44
C GLU A 68 13.43 -6.32 -43.43
N SER A 69 14.16 -6.24 -42.30
CA SER A 69 13.90 -5.20 -41.30
C SER A 69 14.24 -3.81 -41.84
N THR A 70 13.27 -2.92 -41.79
CA THR A 70 13.45 -1.51 -42.17
C THR A 70 13.91 -0.63 -41.00
N GLU A 71 14.11 -1.23 -39.83
CA GLU A 71 14.29 -0.54 -38.54
C GLU A 71 15.72 -0.58 -38.03
N LEU A 72 16.71 -0.23 -38.84
CA LEU A 72 18.03 0.09 -38.30
C LEU A 72 18.02 1.56 -37.79
N GLU A 73 17.90 1.72 -36.45
CA GLU A 73 17.91 3.05 -35.85
C GLU A 73 19.33 3.61 -35.67
N VAL A 74 20.30 2.72 -35.35
CA VAL A 74 21.69 3.11 -35.07
C VAL A 74 22.66 2.17 -35.80
N PRO A 75 23.13 2.53 -37.01
CA PRO A 75 24.03 1.69 -37.84
C PRO A 75 25.32 1.29 -37.13
N ASP A 76 25.78 2.06 -36.16
CA ASP A 76 27.02 1.76 -35.40
C ASP A 76 26.84 0.64 -34.34
N ARG A 77 25.59 0.26 -34.02
CA ARG A 77 25.23 -0.80 -33.06
C ARG A 77 24.43 -1.93 -33.65
N GLU A 78 24.00 -1.80 -34.90
CA GLU A 78 23.04 -2.68 -35.55
C GLU A 78 23.58 -3.10 -36.91
N LEU A 79 23.51 -4.39 -37.25
CA LEU A 79 23.88 -4.94 -38.54
C LEU A 79 22.71 -5.76 -39.11
N ARG A 80 22.59 -5.75 -40.44
CA ARG A 80 21.72 -6.72 -41.11
C ARG A 80 22.44 -8.07 -41.21
N MET A 81 21.64 -9.13 -41.26
CA MET A 81 22.18 -10.50 -41.33
C MET A 81 23.13 -10.70 -42.49
N ILE A 82 22.87 -10.11 -43.66
CA ILE A 82 23.72 -10.18 -44.81
C ILE A 82 25.14 -9.60 -44.57
N ASP A 83 25.21 -8.53 -43.75
CA ASP A 83 26.48 -7.88 -43.39
C ASP A 83 27.15 -8.60 -42.21
N ALA A 84 26.37 -9.29 -41.37
CA ALA A 84 26.84 -10.07 -40.22
C ALA A 84 27.53 -11.38 -40.67
N VAL A 85 27.02 -12.05 -41.68
CA VAL A 85 27.62 -13.30 -42.25
C VAL A 85 29.04 -13.09 -42.73
N ASP A 86 29.40 -11.87 -43.15
CA ASP A 86 30.81 -11.56 -43.53
C ASP A 86 31.74 -11.54 -42.30
N VAL A 87 31.18 -11.48 -41.09
CA VAL A 87 31.94 -11.46 -39.83
C VAL A 87 31.93 -12.83 -39.13
N ASP A 88 30.77 -13.48 -39.00
CA ASP A 88 30.62 -14.85 -38.51
C ASP A 88 29.45 -15.56 -39.24
N GLU A 89 29.74 -16.77 -39.80
CA GLU A 89 28.76 -17.54 -40.55
C GLU A 89 27.62 -18.17 -39.73
N ASN A 90 27.73 -18.14 -38.40
CA ASN A 90 26.81 -18.81 -37.49
C ASN A 90 25.81 -17.87 -36.77
N ASP A 91 25.92 -16.56 -36.96
CA ASP A 91 25.08 -15.59 -36.27
C ASP A 91 23.65 -15.62 -36.75
N GLN A 92 22.70 -15.41 -35.81
CA GLN A 92 21.27 -15.40 -36.04
C GLN A 92 20.68 -14.04 -35.68
N PRO A 93 19.54 -13.66 -36.28
CA PRO A 93 18.85 -12.46 -35.91
C PRO A 93 18.49 -12.44 -34.39
N GLY A 94 18.76 -11.31 -33.72
CA GLY A 94 18.62 -11.17 -32.28
C GLY A 94 19.87 -11.50 -31.47
N GLU A 95 20.93 -12.02 -32.11
CA GLU A 95 22.25 -12.27 -31.49
C GLU A 95 23.19 -11.08 -31.73
N PHE A 96 24.33 -11.10 -31.03
CA PHE A 96 25.36 -10.08 -31.20
C PHE A 96 26.57 -10.66 -31.95
N VAL A 97 26.95 -9.97 -33.01
CA VAL A 97 28.27 -10.17 -33.66
C VAL A 97 29.30 -9.40 -32.85
N GLU A 98 30.42 -10.07 -32.53
CA GLU A 98 31.50 -9.50 -31.72
C GLU A 98 32.83 -9.52 -32.49
N VAL A 99 33.49 -8.37 -32.55
CA VAL A 99 34.83 -8.24 -33.14
C VAL A 99 35.79 -7.73 -32.08
N PRO A 100 36.92 -8.42 -31.85
CA PRO A 100 37.96 -7.98 -30.94
C PRO A 100 38.45 -6.57 -31.28
N MET A 101 38.61 -5.74 -30.25
CA MET A 101 39.17 -4.39 -30.41
C MET A 101 40.23 -4.11 -29.34
N GLU A 102 41.04 -3.08 -29.57
CA GLU A 102 42.08 -2.67 -28.64
C GLU A 102 41.48 -2.25 -27.29
N SER A 103 41.90 -2.95 -26.23
CA SER A 103 41.48 -2.61 -24.85
C SER A 103 42.16 -1.33 -24.40
N ILE A 104 41.39 -0.47 -23.71
CA ILE A 104 41.95 0.70 -23.04
C ILE A 104 42.59 0.30 -21.72
N GLU A 105 43.70 0.97 -21.35
CA GLU A 105 44.34 0.71 -20.06
C GLU A 105 43.46 1.11 -18.88
N PHE A 106 43.40 0.25 -17.86
CA PHE A 106 42.75 0.53 -16.57
C PHE A 106 43.56 1.57 -15.79
N GLY A 107 43.55 2.81 -16.25
CA GLY A 107 44.28 3.92 -15.67
C GLY A 107 43.46 5.20 -15.63
N GLY A 108 43.89 6.18 -14.92
CA GLY A 108 43.35 7.55 -14.80
C GLY A 108 41.86 7.80 -15.06
N ILE A 109 41.49 7.98 -16.34
CA ILE A 109 40.10 8.29 -16.74
C ILE A 109 39.17 7.08 -16.54
N ALA A 110 39.67 5.86 -16.83
CA ALA A 110 38.92 4.63 -16.62
C ALA A 110 38.63 4.41 -15.12
N ALA A 111 39.61 4.65 -14.26
CA ALA A 111 39.44 4.49 -12.81
C ALA A 111 38.34 5.43 -12.21
N GLN A 112 38.24 6.67 -12.69
CA GLN A 112 37.19 7.59 -12.21
C GLN A 112 35.81 7.20 -12.73
N THR A 113 35.69 6.77 -13.97
CA THR A 113 34.46 6.25 -14.56
C THR A 113 34.06 4.94 -13.87
N ALA A 114 35.04 4.03 -13.66
CA ALA A 114 34.84 2.80 -12.91
C ALA A 114 34.28 3.06 -11.52
N LYS A 115 34.84 4.01 -10.79
CA LYS A 115 34.35 4.37 -9.45
C LYS A 115 32.88 4.79 -9.47
N GLN A 116 32.43 5.57 -10.44
CA GLN A 116 31.02 5.97 -10.57
C GLN A 116 30.12 4.80 -10.90
N VAL A 117 30.52 3.94 -11.84
CA VAL A 117 29.73 2.75 -12.24
C VAL A 117 29.69 1.73 -11.11
N ILE A 118 30.80 1.51 -10.40
CA ILE A 118 30.84 0.64 -9.22
C ILE A 118 29.87 1.13 -8.15
N VAL A 119 29.88 2.41 -7.81
CA VAL A 119 28.94 2.99 -6.82
C VAL A 119 27.50 2.83 -7.30
N GLN A 120 27.23 2.98 -8.58
CA GLN A 120 25.89 2.80 -9.15
C GLN A 120 25.43 1.34 -9.03
N LYS A 121 26.27 0.38 -9.44
CA LYS A 121 25.96 -1.06 -9.38
C LYS A 121 25.79 -1.55 -7.95
N ILE A 122 26.62 -1.09 -7.02
CA ILE A 122 26.46 -1.41 -5.60
C ILE A 122 25.11 -0.94 -5.09
N ARG A 123 24.72 0.30 -5.44
CA ARG A 123 23.39 0.83 -5.04
C ARG A 123 22.23 0.06 -5.67
N GLU A 124 22.37 -0.45 -6.88
CA GLU A 124 21.38 -1.31 -7.52
C GLU A 124 21.26 -2.64 -6.75
N ALA A 125 22.39 -3.30 -6.47
CA ALA A 125 22.40 -4.55 -5.69
C ALA A 125 21.87 -4.38 -4.27
N GLU A 126 22.22 -3.29 -3.56
CA GLU A 126 21.68 -2.95 -2.24
C GLU A 126 20.15 -2.77 -2.29
N ARG A 127 19.61 -2.16 -3.37
CA ARG A 127 18.16 -2.02 -3.55
C ARG A 127 17.46 -3.34 -3.82
N GLU A 128 18.05 -4.17 -4.67
CA GLU A 128 17.52 -5.52 -4.96
C GLU A 128 17.46 -6.37 -3.69
N GLN A 129 18.49 -6.29 -2.85
CA GLN A 129 18.49 -6.95 -1.54
C GLN A 129 17.37 -6.45 -0.63
N VAL A 130 17.16 -5.13 -0.58
CA VAL A 130 16.06 -4.56 0.22
C VAL A 130 14.70 -5.02 -0.31
N VAL A 131 14.49 -5.01 -1.62
CA VAL A 131 13.24 -5.50 -2.24
C VAL A 131 13.01 -6.96 -1.87
N GLU A 132 14.03 -7.83 -2.01
CA GLU A 132 13.92 -9.25 -1.70
C GLU A 132 13.64 -9.51 -0.22
N GLU A 133 14.28 -8.76 0.68
CA GLU A 133 14.08 -8.88 2.13
C GLU A 133 12.67 -8.47 2.58
N TYR A 134 12.08 -7.46 1.92
CA TYR A 134 10.81 -6.86 2.36
C TYR A 134 9.59 -7.24 1.52
N LYS A 135 9.73 -7.89 0.35
CA LYS A 135 8.61 -8.22 -0.56
C LYS A 135 7.48 -9.02 0.10
N ASP A 136 7.80 -9.91 1.03
CA ASP A 136 6.83 -10.75 1.74
C ASP A 136 6.37 -10.14 3.06
N ARG A 137 6.79 -8.91 3.36
CA ARG A 137 6.49 -8.21 4.62
C ARG A 137 5.49 -7.05 4.45
N GLU A 138 4.83 -6.97 3.30
CA GLU A 138 3.73 -6.03 3.10
C GLU A 138 2.62 -6.28 4.12
N GLY A 139 2.08 -5.22 4.71
CA GLY A 139 1.14 -5.30 5.82
C GLY A 139 1.78 -5.34 7.21
N GLU A 140 3.09 -5.44 7.33
CA GLU A 140 3.79 -5.36 8.62
C GLU A 140 4.00 -3.92 9.07
N MET A 141 3.91 -3.72 10.38
CA MET A 141 4.29 -2.46 11.00
C MET A 141 5.79 -2.42 11.27
N LEU A 142 6.47 -1.46 10.68
CA LEU A 142 7.89 -1.23 10.85
C LEU A 142 8.14 0.03 11.69
N SER A 143 9.24 0.03 12.43
CA SER A 143 9.67 1.15 13.26
C SER A 143 11.09 1.56 12.91
N GLY A 144 11.33 2.85 12.74
CA GLY A 144 12.63 3.37 12.42
C GLY A 144 12.84 4.82 12.89
N LEU A 145 14.03 5.34 12.61
CA LEU A 145 14.38 6.73 12.90
C LEU A 145 14.11 7.60 11.68
N VAL A 146 13.48 8.74 11.88
CA VAL A 146 13.29 9.74 10.83
C VAL A 146 14.66 10.28 10.41
N LYS A 147 15.02 10.03 9.15
CA LYS A 147 16.28 10.49 8.54
C LYS A 147 16.15 11.91 8.03
N ARG A 148 15.05 12.19 7.33
CA ARG A 148 14.74 13.51 6.80
C ARG A 148 13.22 13.69 6.58
N VAL A 149 12.81 14.94 6.57
CA VAL A 149 11.45 15.37 6.25
C VAL A 149 11.56 16.39 5.13
N ASP A 150 10.83 16.19 4.05
CA ASP A 150 10.76 17.13 2.93
C ASP A 150 9.30 17.41 2.49
N ARG A 151 9.13 18.09 1.36
CA ARG A 151 7.80 18.44 0.84
C ARG A 151 6.99 17.23 0.42
N ASN A 152 7.66 16.14 0.04
CA ASN A 152 7.03 14.92 -0.50
C ASN A 152 6.63 13.96 0.63
N GLY A 153 7.31 14.00 1.76
CA GLY A 153 7.02 13.11 2.88
C GLY A 153 8.15 12.95 3.87
N VAL A 154 8.13 11.82 4.57
CA VAL A 154 9.07 11.45 5.61
C VAL A 154 9.85 10.21 5.20
N TYR A 155 11.16 10.27 5.36
CA TYR A 155 12.08 9.16 5.10
C TYR A 155 12.55 8.57 6.42
N ILE A 156 12.41 7.26 6.55
CA ILE A 156 12.66 6.51 7.78
C ILE A 156 13.82 5.55 7.54
N ASP A 157 14.81 5.60 8.40
CA ASP A 157 15.88 4.61 8.44
C ASP A 157 15.39 3.37 9.22
N LEU A 158 15.27 2.26 8.51
CA LEU A 158 14.84 0.97 9.05
C LEU A 158 16.03 0.07 9.44
N GLY A 159 17.25 0.55 9.22
CA GLY A 159 18.49 -0.23 9.40
C GLY A 159 18.88 -1.00 8.14
N GLY A 160 20.13 -1.52 8.09
CA GLY A 160 20.60 -2.42 7.02
C GLY A 160 20.48 -1.87 5.60
N ASN A 161 20.68 -0.57 5.36
CA ASN A 161 20.46 0.12 4.08
C ASN A 161 18.99 0.27 3.64
N ALA A 162 18.02 -0.23 4.43
CA ALA A 162 16.61 -0.09 4.12
C ALA A 162 16.08 1.31 4.51
N GLU A 163 15.53 2.02 3.54
CA GLU A 163 14.89 3.32 3.72
C GLU A 163 13.41 3.22 3.40
N GLY A 164 12.55 3.46 4.39
CA GLY A 164 11.10 3.57 4.22
C GLY A 164 10.71 5.01 3.87
N PHE A 165 9.68 5.15 3.05
CA PHE A 165 9.12 6.43 2.67
C PHE A 165 7.64 6.49 2.99
N VAL A 166 7.24 7.48 3.78
CA VAL A 166 5.84 7.80 4.05
C VAL A 166 5.50 9.06 3.27
N PRO A 167 4.71 8.96 2.18
CA PRO A 167 4.23 10.11 1.44
C PRO A 167 3.47 11.09 2.34
N ARG A 168 3.46 12.37 1.97
CA ARG A 168 2.86 13.40 2.81
C ARG A 168 1.36 13.21 3.05
N ASP A 169 0.64 12.71 2.09
CA ASP A 169 -0.77 12.35 2.18
C ASP A 169 -1.03 11.08 3.01
N GLN A 170 0.03 10.28 3.25
CA GLN A 170 0.02 9.11 4.11
C GLN A 170 0.54 9.38 5.52
N MET A 171 0.89 10.62 5.84
CA MET A 171 1.20 11.07 7.20
C MET A 171 -0.07 11.54 7.93
N VAL A 172 -0.12 11.34 9.24
CA VAL A 172 -1.20 11.88 10.06
C VAL A 172 -1.20 13.41 9.94
N PRO A 173 -2.33 14.06 9.60
CA PRO A 173 -2.39 15.49 9.45
C PRO A 173 -1.93 16.25 10.71
N ARG A 174 -1.04 17.22 10.51
CA ARG A 174 -0.49 18.08 11.58
C ARG A 174 0.40 17.36 12.61
N GLU A 175 0.78 16.13 12.35
CA GLU A 175 1.72 15.41 13.19
C GLU A 175 3.11 16.11 13.15
N PRO A 176 3.66 16.53 14.31
CA PRO A 176 4.98 17.14 14.37
C PRO A 176 6.06 16.06 14.31
N VAL A 177 6.59 15.80 13.13
CA VAL A 177 7.69 14.84 12.93
C VAL A 177 8.98 15.58 12.62
N ARG A 178 10.07 15.21 13.32
CA ARG A 178 11.40 15.78 13.17
C ARG A 178 12.43 14.72 12.85
N PRO A 179 13.53 15.07 12.18
CA PRO A 179 14.69 14.18 12.07
C PRO A 179 15.11 13.65 13.45
N GLN A 180 15.46 12.38 13.50
CA GLN A 180 15.81 11.59 14.70
C GLN A 180 14.64 11.14 15.58
N ASP A 181 13.41 11.54 15.29
CA ASP A 181 12.24 10.95 15.94
C ASP A 181 12.12 9.46 15.56
N ARG A 182 11.70 8.63 16.51
CA ARG A 182 11.35 7.24 16.22
C ARG A 182 9.87 7.18 15.91
N ILE A 183 9.53 6.71 14.72
CA ILE A 183 8.14 6.55 14.30
C ILE A 183 7.87 5.12 13.81
N LYS A 184 6.61 4.73 13.87
CA LYS A 184 6.09 3.49 13.30
C LYS A 184 5.27 3.81 12.07
N ALA A 185 5.31 2.95 11.07
CA ALA A 185 4.45 3.04 9.90
C ALA A 185 4.19 1.65 9.34
N LEU A 186 3.08 1.48 8.63
CA LEU A 186 2.72 0.23 7.99
C LEU A 186 3.35 0.16 6.61
N LEU A 187 4.04 -0.92 6.28
CA LEU A 187 4.55 -1.18 4.94
C LEU A 187 3.38 -1.54 4.02
N THR A 188 3.14 -0.71 3.00
CA THR A 188 2.02 -0.89 2.06
C THR A 188 2.44 -1.47 0.74
N GLU A 189 3.66 -1.16 0.29
CA GLU A 189 4.11 -1.57 -1.02
C GLU A 189 5.64 -1.60 -1.09
N VAL A 190 6.18 -2.61 -1.75
CA VAL A 190 7.60 -2.74 -2.06
C VAL A 190 7.77 -2.60 -3.57
N ARG A 191 8.54 -1.60 -4.00
CA ARG A 191 8.78 -1.30 -5.42
C ARG A 191 10.23 -1.44 -5.77
N SER A 192 10.52 -1.97 -6.96
CA SER A 192 11.86 -1.94 -7.54
C SER A 192 12.03 -0.66 -8.37
N GLU A 193 12.34 0.45 -7.69
CA GLU A 193 12.52 1.73 -8.35
C GLU A 193 14.01 1.97 -8.69
N PRO A 194 14.34 2.43 -9.91
CA PRO A 194 15.72 2.72 -10.28
C PRO A 194 16.35 3.83 -9.43
N ARG A 195 15.53 4.71 -8.90
CA ARG A 195 15.95 5.84 -8.03
C ARG A 195 14.90 6.10 -6.98
N GLY A 196 15.34 6.41 -5.76
CA GLY A 196 14.46 6.73 -4.65
C GLY A 196 14.21 5.55 -3.70
N PRO A 197 13.22 5.68 -2.81
CA PRO A 197 12.90 4.66 -1.81
C PRO A 197 12.22 3.44 -2.46
N GLN A 198 12.47 2.27 -1.89
CA GLN A 198 11.88 1.00 -2.32
C GLN A 198 10.65 0.64 -1.47
N LEU A 199 10.58 1.10 -0.24
CA LEU A 199 9.57 0.73 0.75
C LEU A 199 8.61 1.89 0.97
N PHE A 200 7.37 1.73 0.52
CA PHE A 200 6.31 2.72 0.69
C PHE A 200 5.46 2.36 1.90
N MET A 201 5.21 3.34 2.74
CA MET A 201 4.58 3.14 4.04
C MET A 201 3.46 4.15 4.29
N THR A 202 2.54 3.80 5.19
CA THR A 202 1.42 4.66 5.58
C THR A 202 1.28 4.76 7.11
N ARG A 203 0.75 5.89 7.56
CA ARG A 203 0.30 6.12 8.95
C ARG A 203 -1.20 6.46 9.01
N THR A 204 -1.86 6.53 7.84
CA THR A 204 -3.28 6.91 7.73
C THR A 204 -4.22 5.73 7.51
N SER A 205 -3.72 4.57 7.07
CA SER A 205 -4.58 3.42 6.77
C SER A 205 -5.29 2.89 8.03
N PRO A 206 -6.52 2.34 7.89
CA PRO A 206 -7.18 1.62 8.98
C PRO A 206 -6.37 0.44 9.50
N GLN A 207 -5.65 -0.26 8.63
CA GLN A 207 -4.81 -1.40 9.02
C GLN A 207 -3.67 -0.99 9.97
N PHE A 208 -3.11 0.21 9.81
CA PHE A 208 -2.11 0.73 10.76
C PHE A 208 -2.66 0.83 12.18
N LEU A 209 -3.91 1.27 12.34
CA LEU A 209 -4.61 1.29 13.64
C LEU A 209 -4.77 -0.13 14.21
N VAL A 210 -5.15 -1.09 13.38
CA VAL A 210 -5.29 -2.51 13.78
C VAL A 210 -3.96 -3.06 14.30
N GLU A 211 -2.87 -2.82 13.59
CA GLU A 211 -1.55 -3.29 14.01
C GLU A 211 -1.06 -2.61 15.31
N LEU A 212 -1.41 -1.34 15.53
CA LEU A 212 -1.13 -0.69 16.83
C LEU A 212 -1.87 -1.39 17.98
N PHE A 213 -3.13 -1.75 17.79
CA PHE A 213 -3.86 -2.51 18.81
C PHE A 213 -3.30 -3.90 19.07
N LYS A 214 -2.78 -4.58 18.06
CA LYS A 214 -2.10 -5.88 18.26
C LYS A 214 -0.88 -5.78 19.17
N ILE A 215 -0.18 -4.65 19.13
CA ILE A 215 0.97 -4.40 19.98
C ILE A 215 0.55 -3.99 21.40
N GLU A 216 -0.41 -3.06 21.51
CA GLU A 216 -0.79 -2.47 22.81
C GLU A 216 -1.74 -3.36 23.62
N VAL A 217 -2.46 -4.29 22.96
CA VAL A 217 -3.44 -5.18 23.57
C VAL A 217 -2.99 -6.63 23.40
N PRO A 218 -2.36 -7.25 24.43
CA PRO A 218 -1.86 -8.61 24.34
C PRO A 218 -2.91 -9.63 23.94
N GLU A 219 -4.15 -9.46 24.38
CA GLU A 219 -5.29 -10.33 24.07
C GLU A 219 -5.61 -10.33 22.56
N VAL A 220 -5.38 -9.22 21.85
CA VAL A 220 -5.50 -9.16 20.38
C VAL A 220 -4.32 -9.89 19.74
N GLY A 221 -3.11 -9.62 20.22
CA GLY A 221 -1.89 -10.31 19.72
C GLY A 221 -1.91 -11.83 19.92
N GLN A 222 -2.63 -12.32 20.92
CA GLN A 222 -2.80 -13.74 21.24
C GLN A 222 -4.01 -14.39 20.54
N GLY A 223 -4.80 -13.63 19.77
CA GLY A 223 -5.99 -14.14 19.10
C GLY A 223 -7.19 -14.39 20.01
N LEU A 224 -7.20 -13.87 21.24
CA LEU A 224 -8.33 -13.93 22.16
C LEU A 224 -9.39 -12.89 21.83
N ILE A 225 -8.99 -11.80 21.20
CA ILE A 225 -9.86 -10.73 20.69
C ILE A 225 -9.53 -10.52 19.22
N ASP A 226 -10.56 -10.51 18.38
CA ASP A 226 -10.45 -10.16 16.97
C ASP A 226 -10.82 -8.71 16.75
N ILE A 227 -10.09 -8.02 15.88
CA ILE A 227 -10.49 -6.74 15.32
C ILE A 227 -11.04 -7.02 13.93
N LEU A 228 -12.35 -6.84 13.77
CA LEU A 228 -13.11 -7.21 12.56
C LEU A 228 -13.26 -6.07 11.57
N GLY A 229 -12.97 -4.84 11.98
CA GLY A 229 -13.01 -3.67 11.13
C GLY A 229 -12.42 -2.43 11.79
N ALA A 230 -12.02 -1.49 10.98
CA ALA A 230 -11.58 -0.17 11.42
C ALA A 230 -11.94 0.89 10.38
N ALA A 231 -12.37 2.04 10.84
CA ALA A 231 -12.65 3.23 10.04
C ALA A 231 -11.91 4.42 10.65
N ARG A 232 -11.28 5.28 9.83
CA ARG A 232 -10.44 6.38 10.32
C ARG A 232 -10.70 7.69 9.60
N ASP A 233 -10.69 8.74 10.38
CA ASP A 233 -10.46 10.12 9.94
C ASP A 233 -9.12 10.55 10.56
N PRO A 234 -7.99 10.36 9.82
CA PRO A 234 -6.66 10.41 10.39
C PRO A 234 -6.36 11.72 11.13
N GLY A 235 -5.84 11.60 12.34
CA GLY A 235 -5.54 12.74 13.22
C GLY A 235 -6.73 13.34 13.93
N LEU A 236 -7.95 12.85 13.70
CA LEU A 236 -9.18 13.35 14.31
C LEU A 236 -9.89 12.26 15.10
N ARG A 237 -10.41 11.25 14.45
CA ARG A 237 -11.18 10.17 15.08
C ARG A 237 -11.11 8.87 14.31
N ALA A 238 -11.21 7.78 15.02
CA ALA A 238 -11.33 6.44 14.46
C ALA A 238 -12.34 5.60 15.23
N LYS A 239 -12.84 4.55 14.59
CA LYS A 239 -13.64 3.50 15.21
C LYS A 239 -13.05 2.15 14.86
N ILE A 240 -12.99 1.24 15.84
CA ILE A 240 -12.62 -0.16 15.62
C ILE A 240 -13.74 -1.07 16.11
N ALA A 241 -13.96 -2.16 15.41
CA ALA A 241 -14.92 -3.20 15.78
C ALA A 241 -14.17 -4.39 16.35
N VAL A 242 -14.50 -4.78 17.58
CA VAL A 242 -13.83 -5.83 18.33
C VAL A 242 -14.81 -6.91 18.76
N ARG A 243 -14.36 -8.17 18.73
CA ARG A 243 -15.09 -9.35 19.20
C ARG A 243 -14.20 -10.22 20.06
N SER A 244 -14.71 -10.69 21.19
CA SER A 244 -14.02 -11.69 21.99
C SER A 244 -14.29 -13.10 21.49
N ASN A 245 -13.25 -13.91 21.43
CA ASN A 245 -13.32 -15.35 21.17
C ASN A 245 -13.49 -16.18 22.45
N ASP A 246 -13.38 -15.53 23.63
CA ASP A 246 -13.62 -16.14 24.95
C ASP A 246 -14.69 -15.32 25.69
N ALA A 247 -15.81 -15.96 26.04
CA ALA A 247 -16.94 -15.33 26.72
C ALA A 247 -16.58 -14.71 28.09
N ARG A 248 -15.43 -15.05 28.65
CA ARG A 248 -14.94 -14.49 29.93
C ARG A 248 -14.17 -13.18 29.77
N ILE A 249 -13.86 -12.80 28.53
CA ILE A 249 -13.08 -11.60 28.21
C ILE A 249 -14.01 -10.52 27.68
N ASP A 250 -14.00 -9.37 28.35
CA ASP A 250 -14.62 -8.15 27.83
C ASP A 250 -13.70 -7.55 26.77
N ALA A 251 -14.07 -7.69 25.49
CA ALA A 251 -13.28 -7.20 24.36
C ALA A 251 -13.07 -5.69 24.40
N VAL A 252 -14.13 -4.94 24.71
CA VAL A 252 -14.08 -3.47 24.79
C VAL A 252 -13.19 -3.03 25.95
N GLY A 253 -13.45 -3.58 27.14
CA GLY A 253 -12.67 -3.26 28.36
C GLY A 253 -11.19 -3.60 28.22
N ALA A 254 -10.86 -4.71 27.58
CA ALA A 254 -9.48 -5.12 27.32
C ALA A 254 -8.73 -4.14 26.37
N CYS A 255 -9.40 -3.69 25.31
CA CYS A 255 -8.84 -2.73 24.37
C CYS A 255 -8.74 -1.30 24.97
N VAL A 256 -9.67 -0.91 25.80
CA VAL A 256 -9.59 0.37 26.56
C VAL A 256 -8.43 0.35 27.56
N GLY A 257 -8.30 -0.76 28.27
CA GLY A 257 -7.31 -0.92 29.34
C GLY A 257 -7.66 -0.15 30.62
N MET A 258 -6.88 -0.38 31.67
CA MET A 258 -7.12 0.30 32.96
C MET A 258 -7.09 1.82 32.82
N ARG A 259 -8.19 2.48 33.16
CA ARG A 259 -8.35 3.95 33.04
C ARG A 259 -8.05 4.48 31.63
N GLY A 260 -8.27 3.67 30.59
CA GLY A 260 -8.02 4.07 29.22
C GLY A 260 -6.54 4.02 28.78
N SER A 261 -5.66 3.37 29.55
CA SER A 261 -4.22 3.41 29.30
C SER A 261 -3.82 2.88 27.93
N ARG A 262 -4.45 1.79 27.45
CA ARG A 262 -4.11 1.18 26.17
C ARG A 262 -4.62 2.00 24.98
N VAL A 263 -5.90 2.39 25.01
CA VAL A 263 -6.46 3.25 23.97
C VAL A 263 -5.75 4.60 23.91
N GLN A 264 -5.29 5.13 25.05
CA GLN A 264 -4.54 6.38 25.10
C GLN A 264 -3.12 6.22 24.50
N ALA A 265 -2.46 5.07 24.70
CA ALA A 265 -1.18 4.78 24.07
C ALA A 265 -1.29 4.76 22.55
N VAL A 266 -2.34 4.12 22.02
CA VAL A 266 -2.65 4.14 20.58
C VAL A 266 -2.97 5.55 20.10
N SER A 267 -3.82 6.30 20.80
CA SER A 267 -4.16 7.68 20.48
C SER A 267 -2.91 8.58 20.41
N ASN A 268 -2.00 8.42 21.35
CA ASN A 268 -0.74 9.20 21.38
C ASN A 268 0.15 8.89 20.18
N GLU A 269 0.24 7.63 19.74
CA GLU A 269 0.98 7.26 18.53
C GLU A 269 0.34 7.88 17.27
N LEU A 270 -0.96 8.13 17.29
CA LEU A 270 -1.74 8.72 16.18
C LEU A 270 -1.91 10.25 16.32
N ALA A 271 -0.98 10.92 16.97
CA ALA A 271 -0.98 12.38 17.17
C ALA A 271 -2.25 12.90 17.89
N GLY A 272 -2.84 12.11 18.77
CA GLY A 272 -4.03 12.48 19.55
C GLY A 272 -5.36 12.11 18.88
N GLU A 273 -5.36 11.28 17.85
CA GLU A 273 -6.58 10.76 17.23
C GLU A 273 -7.43 10.00 18.25
N ARG A 274 -8.70 10.41 18.37
CA ARG A 274 -9.64 9.77 19.30
C ARG A 274 -10.09 8.43 18.73
N VAL A 275 -9.97 7.35 19.50
CA VAL A 275 -10.40 6.00 19.08
C VAL A 275 -11.59 5.53 19.88
N ASP A 276 -12.70 5.24 19.20
CA ASP A 276 -13.89 4.59 19.75
C ASP A 276 -13.78 3.08 19.53
N ILE A 277 -13.95 2.30 20.59
CA ILE A 277 -13.92 0.84 20.54
C ILE A 277 -15.35 0.34 20.54
N ILE A 278 -15.76 -0.35 19.48
CA ILE A 278 -17.12 -0.78 19.19
C ILE A 278 -17.20 -2.29 19.34
N LEU A 279 -18.17 -2.77 20.11
CA LEU A 279 -18.45 -4.19 20.18
C LEU A 279 -19.09 -4.64 18.87
N TRP A 280 -18.47 -5.64 18.24
CA TRP A 280 -19.05 -6.30 17.07
C TRP A 280 -20.28 -7.11 17.45
N ASP A 281 -21.28 -7.14 16.58
CA ASP A 281 -22.44 -7.99 16.67
C ASP A 281 -22.72 -8.62 15.30
N ASP A 282 -23.09 -9.87 15.28
CA ASP A 282 -23.42 -10.58 14.02
C ASP A 282 -24.77 -10.09 13.44
N ASN A 283 -25.63 -9.47 14.26
CA ASN A 283 -26.79 -8.73 13.81
C ASN A 283 -26.35 -7.34 13.31
N SER A 284 -26.49 -7.11 12.00
CA SER A 284 -26.07 -5.87 11.37
C SER A 284 -26.70 -4.61 11.97
N ALA A 285 -28.00 -4.68 12.33
CA ALA A 285 -28.71 -3.55 12.95
C ALA A 285 -28.13 -3.26 14.34
N GLN A 286 -27.90 -4.29 15.16
CA GLN A 286 -27.29 -4.12 16.48
C GLN A 286 -25.86 -3.61 16.36
N PHE A 287 -25.09 -4.11 15.39
CA PHE A 287 -23.73 -3.60 15.16
C PHE A 287 -23.71 -2.11 14.76
N VAL A 288 -24.65 -1.68 13.90
CA VAL A 288 -24.80 -0.27 13.55
C VAL A 288 -25.20 0.57 14.77
N VAL A 289 -26.10 0.10 15.61
CA VAL A 289 -26.46 0.76 16.89
C VAL A 289 -25.20 0.96 17.74
N ASN A 290 -24.38 -0.07 17.89
CA ASN A 290 -23.12 0.01 18.63
C ASN A 290 -22.14 1.01 17.98
N ALA A 291 -22.04 1.00 16.64
CA ALA A 291 -21.15 1.85 15.88
C ALA A 291 -21.55 3.35 15.94
N MET A 292 -22.80 3.64 16.20
CA MET A 292 -23.29 5.03 16.39
C MET A 292 -22.83 5.67 17.70
N SER A 293 -22.28 4.88 18.62
CA SER A 293 -21.69 5.43 19.86
C SER A 293 -20.84 6.69 19.59
N PRO A 294 -20.94 7.76 20.39
CA PRO A 294 -21.64 7.86 21.70
C PRO A 294 -23.13 8.25 21.62
N ALA A 295 -23.72 8.34 20.42
CA ALA A 295 -25.13 8.66 20.31
C ALA A 295 -26.00 7.43 20.64
N GLU A 296 -27.09 7.69 21.37
CA GLU A 296 -28.08 6.68 21.67
C GLU A 296 -29.10 6.60 20.52
N VAL A 297 -29.35 5.41 20.02
CA VAL A 297 -30.30 5.13 18.94
C VAL A 297 -31.63 4.73 19.55
N VAL A 298 -32.71 5.36 19.10
CA VAL A 298 -34.09 5.06 19.53
C VAL A 298 -34.67 3.90 18.75
N SER A 299 -34.55 3.95 17.42
CA SER A 299 -34.98 2.88 16.53
C SER A 299 -34.13 2.84 15.25
N ILE A 300 -34.17 1.69 14.57
CA ILE A 300 -33.47 1.48 13.32
C ILE A 300 -34.37 0.71 12.37
N VAL A 301 -34.39 1.15 11.10
CA VAL A 301 -35.10 0.49 10.01
C VAL A 301 -34.06 0.05 8.99
N VAL A 302 -34.08 -1.23 8.62
CA VAL A 302 -33.14 -1.83 7.69
C VAL A 302 -33.81 -1.98 6.33
N ASP A 303 -33.20 -1.44 5.29
CA ASP A 303 -33.55 -1.66 3.88
C ASP A 303 -32.44 -2.52 3.24
N GLU A 304 -32.70 -3.83 3.16
CA GLU A 304 -31.73 -4.77 2.63
C GLU A 304 -31.51 -4.58 1.12
N ASP A 305 -32.55 -4.20 0.38
CA ASP A 305 -32.49 -4.00 -1.08
C ASP A 305 -31.57 -2.83 -1.45
N LYS A 306 -31.63 -1.75 -0.69
CA LYS A 306 -30.78 -0.57 -0.86
C LYS A 306 -29.47 -0.66 -0.10
N HIS A 307 -29.30 -1.68 0.73
CA HIS A 307 -28.18 -1.83 1.65
C HIS A 307 -27.99 -0.58 2.55
N SER A 308 -29.11 -0.05 3.05
CA SER A 308 -29.17 1.18 3.85
C SER A 308 -29.92 0.98 5.14
N MET A 309 -29.64 1.83 6.14
CA MET A 309 -30.33 1.84 7.41
C MET A 309 -30.73 3.26 7.79
N ASP A 310 -31.98 3.44 8.15
CA ASP A 310 -32.52 4.67 8.73
C ASP A 310 -32.46 4.59 10.25
N ILE A 311 -31.78 5.55 10.86
CA ILE A 311 -31.48 5.57 12.29
C ILE A 311 -32.20 6.74 12.91
N ALA A 312 -33.16 6.46 13.80
CA ALA A 312 -33.87 7.46 14.56
C ALA A 312 -33.17 7.70 15.90
N VAL A 313 -32.98 8.97 16.23
CA VAL A 313 -32.42 9.43 17.50
C VAL A 313 -33.31 10.51 18.10
N ASP A 314 -33.13 10.76 19.40
CA ASP A 314 -33.78 11.90 20.00
C ASP A 314 -33.27 13.22 19.41
N GLU A 315 -34.12 14.25 19.34
CA GLU A 315 -33.80 15.54 18.73
C GLU A 315 -32.53 16.18 19.34
N ASP A 316 -32.37 16.09 20.66
CA ASP A 316 -31.18 16.59 21.38
C ASP A 316 -29.92 15.79 21.09
N LYS A 317 -30.02 14.57 20.56
CA LYS A 317 -28.92 13.67 20.19
C LYS A 317 -28.51 13.71 18.70
N LEU A 318 -29.38 14.33 17.87
CA LEU A 318 -29.15 14.36 16.41
C LEU A 318 -27.76 14.92 16.02
N SER A 319 -27.36 16.03 16.63
CA SER A 319 -26.03 16.62 16.37
C SER A 319 -24.89 15.71 16.80
N GLN A 320 -25.07 14.93 17.87
CA GLN A 320 -24.07 13.95 18.33
C GLN A 320 -24.02 12.75 17.43
N ALA A 321 -25.15 12.25 16.95
CA ALA A 321 -25.23 11.12 16.03
C ALA A 321 -24.56 11.43 14.68
N ILE A 322 -24.80 12.59 14.12
CA ILE A 322 -24.17 13.08 12.91
C ILE A 322 -22.68 13.33 13.16
N GLY A 323 -22.37 13.99 14.28
CA GLY A 323 -21.00 14.42 14.60
C GLY A 323 -20.58 15.66 13.81
N ARG A 324 -19.45 16.25 14.19
CA ARG A 324 -18.90 17.44 13.52
C ARG A 324 -18.57 17.13 12.05
N GLY A 325 -19.24 17.81 11.13
CA GLY A 325 -19.07 17.60 9.69
C GLY A 325 -19.44 16.19 9.21
N GLY A 326 -20.38 15.53 9.88
CA GLY A 326 -20.82 14.18 9.54
C GLY A 326 -19.82 13.06 9.94
N GLN A 327 -18.84 13.38 10.77
CA GLN A 327 -17.75 12.44 11.10
C GLN A 327 -18.25 11.16 11.77
N ASN A 328 -19.19 11.25 12.72
CA ASN A 328 -19.62 10.06 13.45
C ASN A 328 -20.40 9.09 12.56
N ILE A 329 -21.36 9.61 11.79
CA ILE A 329 -22.15 8.78 10.86
C ILE A 329 -21.29 8.21 9.74
N ARG A 330 -20.35 9.01 9.18
CA ARG A 330 -19.43 8.53 8.14
C ARG A 330 -18.56 7.37 8.63
N LEU A 331 -17.94 7.50 9.80
CA LEU A 331 -17.13 6.45 10.39
C LEU A 331 -17.95 5.19 10.74
N ALA A 332 -19.18 5.37 11.22
CA ALA A 332 -20.08 4.25 11.46
C ALA A 332 -20.49 3.54 10.17
N SER A 333 -20.77 4.30 9.11
CA SER A 333 -21.06 3.78 7.77
C SER A 333 -19.88 3.01 7.19
N GLU A 334 -18.68 3.59 7.22
CA GLU A 334 -17.46 2.93 6.76
C GLU A 334 -17.16 1.64 7.55
N LEU A 335 -17.35 1.67 8.88
CA LEU A 335 -17.08 0.53 9.74
C LEU A 335 -18.07 -0.62 9.51
N SER A 336 -19.36 -0.30 9.33
CA SER A 336 -20.44 -1.28 9.16
C SER A 336 -20.61 -1.76 7.72
N GLY A 337 -20.17 -0.96 6.74
CA GLY A 337 -20.38 -1.20 5.32
C GLY A 337 -21.79 -0.85 4.84
N TRP A 338 -22.65 -0.28 5.70
CA TRP A 338 -24.02 0.13 5.36
C TRP A 338 -24.11 1.63 5.10
N GLU A 339 -24.98 2.02 4.18
CA GLU A 339 -25.37 3.42 4.03
C GLU A 339 -26.30 3.82 5.20
N LEU A 340 -25.90 4.83 5.97
CA LEU A 340 -26.60 5.24 7.18
C LEU A 340 -27.24 6.60 7.01
N ASN A 341 -28.54 6.69 7.30
CA ASN A 341 -29.32 7.92 7.34
C ASN A 341 -29.75 8.18 8.77
N VAL A 342 -29.41 9.34 9.31
CA VAL A 342 -29.82 9.72 10.67
C VAL A 342 -30.89 10.79 10.61
N MET A 343 -31.94 10.60 11.40
CA MET A 343 -33.10 11.50 11.52
C MET A 343 -33.60 11.56 12.95
N THR A 344 -34.49 12.51 13.25
CA THR A 344 -35.18 12.52 14.54
C THR A 344 -36.22 11.41 14.60
N ALA A 345 -36.59 11.01 15.82
CA ALA A 345 -37.69 10.05 16.01
C ALA A 345 -39.01 10.55 15.38
N ALA A 346 -39.29 11.85 15.46
CA ALA A 346 -40.46 12.46 14.84
C ALA A 346 -40.44 12.39 13.30
N ASP A 347 -39.27 12.70 12.68
CA ASP A 347 -39.10 12.60 11.23
C ASP A 347 -39.21 11.13 10.76
N ALA A 348 -38.73 10.16 11.55
CA ALA A 348 -38.87 8.75 11.27
C ALA A 348 -40.31 8.26 11.32
N GLU A 349 -41.10 8.73 12.29
CA GLU A 349 -42.52 8.44 12.35
C GLU A 349 -43.28 9.04 11.15
N GLU A 350 -43.00 10.29 10.79
CA GLU A 350 -43.63 10.95 9.63
C GLU A 350 -43.27 10.22 8.32
N LYS A 351 -42.01 9.79 8.15
CA LYS A 351 -41.56 9.02 7.02
C LYS A 351 -42.26 7.66 6.92
N SER A 352 -42.33 6.94 8.04
CA SER A 352 -43.02 5.64 8.12
C SER A 352 -44.53 5.77 7.80
N GLU A 353 -45.20 6.81 8.33
CA GLU A 353 -46.58 7.07 7.98
C GLU A 353 -46.80 7.44 6.50
N ALA A 354 -45.83 8.16 5.90
CA ALA A 354 -45.89 8.52 4.50
C ALA A 354 -45.73 7.29 3.61
N GLU A 355 -44.74 6.43 3.90
CA GLU A 355 -44.49 5.16 3.20
C GLU A 355 -45.70 4.22 3.33
N MET A 356 -46.28 4.12 4.54
CA MET A 356 -47.50 3.32 4.75
C MET A 356 -48.66 3.83 3.92
N ARG A 357 -48.89 5.16 3.88
CA ARG A 357 -49.95 5.77 3.03
C ARG A 357 -49.71 5.50 1.54
N GLU A 358 -48.49 5.55 1.08
CA GLU A 358 -48.11 5.23 -0.31
C GLU A 358 -48.39 3.78 -0.66
N LEU A 359 -48.01 2.82 0.20
CA LEU A 359 -48.28 1.40 0.04
C LEU A 359 -49.75 1.08 0.04
N ILE A 360 -50.54 1.68 0.97
CA ILE A 360 -52.01 1.55 0.98
C ILE A 360 -52.61 2.03 -0.34
N GLY A 361 -52.16 3.19 -0.83
CA GLY A 361 -52.62 3.73 -2.11
C GLY A 361 -52.25 2.83 -3.29
N LEU A 362 -51.04 2.23 -3.27
CA LEU A 362 -50.59 1.30 -4.28
C LEU A 362 -51.44 0.02 -4.29
N PHE A 363 -51.64 -0.63 -3.14
CA PHE A 363 -52.40 -1.86 -3.02
C PHE A 363 -53.88 -1.63 -3.35
N SER A 364 -54.49 -0.53 -2.84
CA SER A 364 -55.88 -0.20 -3.17
C SER A 364 -56.09 -0.04 -4.69
N LYS A 365 -55.18 0.65 -5.37
CA LYS A 365 -55.25 0.92 -6.80
C LYS A 365 -54.96 -0.30 -7.67
N GLN A 366 -53.96 -1.13 -7.31
CA GLN A 366 -53.50 -2.23 -8.17
C GLN A 366 -54.21 -3.54 -7.88
N LEU A 367 -54.66 -3.79 -6.68
CA LEU A 367 -55.45 -4.98 -6.30
C LEU A 367 -56.96 -4.73 -6.31
N ASP A 368 -57.39 -3.48 -6.60
CA ASP A 368 -58.82 -3.06 -6.61
C ASP A 368 -59.54 -3.43 -5.30
N VAL A 369 -58.86 -3.14 -4.17
CA VAL A 369 -59.37 -3.40 -2.83
C VAL A 369 -59.60 -2.09 -2.05
N ASP A 370 -60.48 -2.15 -1.05
CA ASP A 370 -60.77 -1.02 -0.17
C ASP A 370 -59.53 -0.67 0.68
N GLU A 371 -59.41 0.59 1.10
CA GLU A 371 -58.28 1.07 1.93
C GLU A 371 -58.12 0.27 3.23
N GLU A 372 -59.21 -0.23 3.83
CA GLU A 372 -59.19 -1.05 5.04
C GLU A 372 -58.46 -2.40 4.78
N VAL A 373 -58.72 -3.02 3.62
CA VAL A 373 -58.07 -4.28 3.21
C VAL A 373 -56.59 -4.02 2.87
N ALA A 374 -56.30 -2.92 2.15
CA ALA A 374 -54.92 -2.53 1.85
C ALA A 374 -54.11 -2.23 3.13
N LEU A 375 -54.73 -1.58 4.14
CA LEU A 375 -54.12 -1.34 5.46
C LEU A 375 -53.75 -2.66 6.16
N ILE A 376 -54.65 -3.65 6.12
CA ILE A 376 -54.40 -4.95 6.73
C ILE A 376 -53.19 -5.62 6.05
N LEU A 377 -53.09 -5.59 4.71
CA LEU A 377 -51.95 -6.14 3.98
C LEU A 377 -50.62 -5.49 4.40
N VAL A 378 -50.61 -4.17 4.52
CA VAL A 378 -49.40 -3.44 4.98
C VAL A 378 -49.07 -3.78 6.44
N GLN A 379 -50.08 -3.91 7.32
CA GLN A 379 -49.88 -4.31 8.72
C GLN A 379 -49.38 -5.75 8.87
N GLU A 380 -49.74 -6.66 7.97
CA GLU A 380 -49.20 -8.03 7.91
C GLU A 380 -47.79 -8.13 7.29
N GLY A 381 -47.22 -6.98 6.89
CA GLY A 381 -45.82 -6.88 6.45
C GLY A 381 -45.61 -7.01 4.95
N PHE A 382 -46.67 -6.98 4.13
CA PHE A 382 -46.53 -6.99 2.68
C PHE A 382 -46.04 -5.62 2.19
N SER A 383 -44.95 -5.63 1.43
CA SER A 383 -44.31 -4.44 0.83
C SER A 383 -44.45 -4.37 -0.68
N THR A 384 -44.72 -5.50 -1.34
CA THR A 384 -44.89 -5.60 -2.78
C THR A 384 -46.13 -6.40 -3.18
N ILE A 385 -46.58 -6.20 -4.42
CA ILE A 385 -47.74 -6.93 -4.98
C ILE A 385 -47.40 -8.37 -5.23
N GLU A 386 -46.16 -8.62 -5.63
CA GLU A 386 -45.62 -9.95 -5.84
C GLU A 386 -45.71 -10.80 -4.55
N GLU A 387 -45.40 -10.23 -3.40
CA GLU A 387 -45.51 -10.92 -2.12
C GLU A 387 -46.94 -11.34 -1.85
N VAL A 388 -47.90 -10.47 -2.11
CA VAL A 388 -49.37 -10.78 -1.96
C VAL A 388 -49.77 -11.88 -2.94
N ALA A 389 -49.24 -11.88 -4.17
CA ALA A 389 -49.55 -12.88 -5.18
C ALA A 389 -49.00 -14.28 -4.88
N TYR A 390 -47.97 -14.38 -4.05
CA TYR A 390 -47.38 -15.67 -3.66
C TYR A 390 -48.05 -16.29 -2.40
N VAL A 391 -48.97 -15.62 -1.77
CA VAL A 391 -49.73 -16.17 -0.64
C VAL A 391 -50.74 -17.21 -1.18
N PRO A 392 -50.71 -18.45 -0.67
CA PRO A 392 -51.66 -19.47 -1.11
C PRO A 392 -53.07 -19.18 -0.65
#